data_b543940dd6929122c9add022cd46b27c
#
_entry.id   b543940dd6929122c9add022cd46b27c
#
_cell.length_a   1.000
_cell.length_b   1.000
_cell.length_c   1.000
_cell.angle_alpha   90.00
_cell.angle_beta   90.00
_cell.angle_gamma   90.00
#
_symmetry.space_group_name_H-M   'P 1'
#
loop_
_entity.id
_entity.type
_entity.pdbx_description
1 polymer ?
#
loop_
_entity_poly.entity_id
_entity_poly.type
_entity_poly.pdbx_seq_one_letter_code
_entity_poly.pdbx_strand_id
1 'polypeptide(L)'
;MGKVLIVIDMQNDFVTGTLGNKEAQAIVLNVQAKVKEYADRGDWIIFTRDTHEKNYLDTPEGKKLPAKHCINGTEGWQIVPELEVENCEYVDKPTFGWLNWEGFESNDEIELVGVYTDICVVSNALILKAKYPEAIISVDVSCCAGVTPEKQAAALETMKSCQIDVYRQEQ
;
A
#
# COMPACT_ATOMS: atom_id res chain seq x y z
N MET A 1 1.76 -12.65 -19.05
CA MET A 1 1.49 -11.30 -18.51
C MET A 1 0.42 -11.46 -17.44
N GLY A 2 0.84 -11.44 -16.21
CA GLY A 2 -0.03 -11.49 -15.03
C GLY A 2 -0.49 -10.10 -14.63
N LYS A 3 -1.65 -10.03 -13.95
CA LYS A 3 -2.08 -8.80 -13.28
C LYS A 3 -1.99 -9.01 -11.78
N VAL A 4 -1.39 -8.04 -11.10
CA VAL A 4 -1.16 -8.10 -9.67
C VAL A 4 -1.66 -6.81 -9.02
N LEU A 5 -2.47 -6.95 -7.98
CA LEU A 5 -2.85 -5.85 -7.12
C LEU A 5 -2.08 -5.93 -5.80
N ILE A 6 -1.36 -4.89 -5.46
CA ILE A 6 -0.72 -4.75 -4.15
C ILE A 6 -1.46 -3.69 -3.35
N VAL A 7 -2.14 -4.11 -2.30
CA VAL A 7 -2.87 -3.24 -1.38
C VAL A 7 -1.96 -2.90 -0.21
N ILE A 8 -1.48 -1.66 -0.17
CA ILE A 8 -0.49 -1.19 0.77
C ILE A 8 -1.14 -0.72 2.07
N ASP A 9 -0.83 -1.41 3.16
CA ASP A 9 -1.05 -1.03 4.56
C ASP A 9 -2.46 -0.52 4.91
N MET A 10 -3.50 -1.08 4.28
CA MET A 10 -4.89 -0.74 4.60
C MET A 10 -5.33 -1.38 5.94
N GLN A 11 -4.61 -1.02 6.99
CA GLN A 11 -4.76 -1.52 8.36
C GLN A 11 -5.61 -0.57 9.22
N ASN A 12 -6.23 -1.11 10.26
CA ASN A 12 -7.10 -0.31 11.13
C ASN A 12 -6.40 0.93 11.71
N ASP A 13 -5.14 0.81 12.15
CA ASP A 13 -4.40 1.95 12.72
C ASP A 13 -4.14 3.07 11.71
N PHE A 14 -4.07 2.77 10.41
CA PHE A 14 -3.88 3.76 9.35
C PHE A 14 -5.18 4.33 8.79
N VAL A 15 -6.32 3.73 9.08
CA VAL A 15 -7.61 4.17 8.55
C VAL A 15 -8.42 4.89 9.63
N THR A 16 -8.74 4.22 10.73
CA THR A 16 -9.56 4.76 11.82
C THR A 16 -8.84 4.84 13.17
N GLY A 17 -7.67 4.18 13.29
CA GLY A 17 -6.91 4.09 14.54
C GLY A 17 -5.91 5.22 14.75
N THR A 18 -4.80 4.89 15.39
CA THR A 18 -3.80 5.84 15.94
C THR A 18 -3.27 6.83 14.90
N LEU A 19 -3.01 6.39 13.67
CA LEU A 19 -2.48 7.20 12.57
C LEU A 19 -3.51 7.40 11.44
N GLY A 20 -4.79 7.14 11.73
CA GLY A 20 -5.87 7.32 10.77
C GLY A 20 -6.12 8.79 10.44
N ASN A 21 -6.60 9.03 9.21
CA ASN A 21 -7.06 10.33 8.77
C ASN A 21 -8.29 10.20 7.84
N LYS A 22 -8.93 11.34 7.55
CA LYS A 22 -10.13 11.36 6.71
C LYS A 22 -9.84 10.95 5.25
N GLU A 23 -8.64 11.22 4.77
CA GLU A 23 -8.19 10.88 3.43
C GLU A 23 -8.12 9.34 3.27
N ALA A 24 -7.54 8.64 4.23
CA ALA A 24 -7.49 7.17 4.25
C ALA A 24 -8.90 6.55 4.36
N GLN A 25 -9.77 7.12 5.18
CA GLN A 25 -11.16 6.67 5.30
C GLN A 25 -11.94 6.84 4.00
N ALA A 26 -11.69 7.93 3.28
CA ALA A 26 -12.39 8.24 2.04
C ALA A 26 -12.12 7.27 0.89
N ILE A 27 -11.00 6.56 0.90
CA ILE A 27 -10.64 5.62 -0.18
C ILE A 27 -11.08 4.17 0.07
N VAL A 28 -11.55 3.82 1.26
CA VAL A 28 -11.83 2.42 1.62
C VAL A 28 -12.77 1.74 0.61
N LEU A 29 -13.87 2.38 0.24
CA LEU A 29 -14.83 1.81 -0.71
C LEU A 29 -14.25 1.69 -2.13
N ASN A 30 -13.40 2.61 -2.56
CA ASN A 30 -12.73 2.52 -3.84
C ASN A 30 -11.74 1.34 -3.87
N VAL A 31 -10.96 1.19 -2.80
CA VAL A 31 -10.04 0.04 -2.65
C VAL A 31 -10.82 -1.27 -2.59
N GLN A 32 -11.95 -1.31 -1.87
CA GLN A 32 -12.83 -2.48 -1.84
C GLN A 32 -13.31 -2.87 -3.25
N ALA A 33 -13.78 -1.90 -4.03
CA ALA A 33 -14.22 -2.16 -5.40
C ALA A 33 -13.06 -2.68 -6.27
N LYS A 34 -11.87 -2.12 -6.13
CA LYS A 34 -10.66 -2.56 -6.83
C LYS A 34 -10.28 -4.00 -6.44
N VAL A 35 -10.23 -4.31 -5.15
CA VAL A 35 -9.95 -5.68 -4.65
C VAL A 35 -10.96 -6.67 -5.23
N LYS A 36 -12.26 -6.33 -5.21
CA LYS A 36 -13.29 -7.17 -5.80
C LYS A 36 -13.09 -7.37 -7.30
N GLU A 37 -12.75 -6.34 -8.04
CA GLU A 37 -12.48 -6.43 -9.49
C GLU A 37 -11.35 -7.43 -9.79
N TYR A 38 -10.25 -7.38 -9.04
CA TYR A 38 -9.14 -8.32 -9.20
C TYR A 38 -9.52 -9.74 -8.78
N ALA A 39 -10.24 -9.89 -7.68
CA ALA A 39 -10.71 -11.19 -7.21
C ALA A 39 -11.67 -11.87 -8.21
N ASP A 40 -12.62 -11.13 -8.78
CA ASP A 40 -13.59 -11.63 -9.76
C ASP A 40 -12.89 -12.14 -11.06
N ARG A 41 -11.73 -11.59 -11.39
CA ARG A 41 -10.92 -12.05 -12.53
C ARG A 41 -9.98 -13.21 -12.18
N GLY A 42 -9.77 -13.49 -10.89
CA GLY A 42 -8.79 -14.46 -10.41
C GLY A 42 -7.34 -13.97 -10.53
N ASP A 43 -7.14 -12.66 -10.55
CA ASP A 43 -5.82 -12.03 -10.57
C ASP A 43 -5.14 -12.14 -9.19
N TRP A 44 -3.83 -11.96 -9.14
CA TRP A 44 -3.07 -12.07 -7.90
C TRP A 44 -3.27 -10.83 -7.01
N ILE A 45 -3.61 -11.06 -5.74
CA ILE A 45 -3.84 -9.99 -4.75
C ILE A 45 -2.88 -10.19 -3.58
N ILE A 46 -2.12 -9.15 -3.25
CA ILE A 46 -1.19 -9.11 -2.13
C ILE A 46 -1.56 -7.93 -1.22
N PHE A 47 -1.74 -8.20 0.07
CA PHE A 47 -1.86 -7.17 1.09
C PHE A 47 -0.54 -7.01 1.82
N THR A 48 -0.04 -5.79 1.95
CA THR A 48 1.04 -5.52 2.89
C THR A 48 0.49 -5.08 4.23
N ARG A 49 1.19 -5.44 5.29
CA ARG A 49 0.93 -4.96 6.64
C ARG A 49 2.22 -4.39 7.21
N ASP A 50 2.21 -3.12 7.56
CA ASP A 50 3.26 -2.54 8.38
C ASP A 50 3.24 -3.24 9.73
N THR A 51 4.38 -3.77 10.19
CA THR A 51 4.41 -4.68 11.33
C THR A 51 5.52 -4.29 12.28
N HIS A 52 5.13 -3.78 13.42
CA HIS A 52 6.04 -3.37 14.48
C HIS A 52 5.92 -4.29 15.70
N GLU A 53 7.02 -4.39 16.44
CA GLU A 53 7.07 -5.10 17.71
C GLU A 53 6.81 -4.17 18.90
N LYS A 54 6.62 -4.75 20.07
CA LYS A 54 6.29 -4.00 21.31
C LYS A 54 7.32 -2.92 21.69
N ASN A 55 8.58 -3.09 21.23
CA ASN A 55 9.68 -2.15 21.42
C ASN A 55 9.74 -1.02 20.38
N TYR A 56 8.67 -0.79 19.62
CA TYR A 56 8.62 0.22 18.56
C TYR A 56 9.22 1.57 18.97
N LEU A 57 8.90 2.06 20.16
CA LEU A 57 9.39 3.37 20.66
C LEU A 57 10.92 3.43 20.85
N ASP A 58 11.58 2.28 20.94
CA ASP A 58 13.04 2.18 21.07
C ASP A 58 13.74 2.18 19.71
N THR A 59 12.97 1.99 18.62
CA THR A 59 13.49 1.98 17.26
C THR A 59 13.78 3.40 16.73
N PRO A 60 14.65 3.56 15.72
CA PRO A 60 14.86 4.85 15.06
C PRO A 60 13.57 5.48 14.52
N GLU A 61 12.66 4.67 13.98
CA GLU A 61 11.35 5.11 13.50
C GLU A 61 10.49 5.62 14.66
N GLY A 62 10.37 4.85 15.73
CA GLY A 62 9.58 5.20 16.91
C GLY A 62 10.10 6.44 17.64
N LYS A 63 11.40 6.72 17.55
CA LYS A 63 11.97 7.97 18.09
C LYS A 63 11.59 9.20 17.28
N LYS A 64 11.39 9.04 15.95
CA LYS A 64 10.95 10.13 15.05
C LYS A 64 9.44 10.30 15.03
N LEU A 65 8.70 9.21 15.19
CA LEU A 65 7.25 9.19 15.28
C LEU A 65 6.84 8.40 16.54
N PRO A 66 6.75 9.04 17.70
CA PRO A 66 6.51 8.37 18.98
C PRO A 66 5.03 8.02 19.20
N ALA A 67 4.43 7.36 18.21
CA ALA A 67 3.05 6.89 18.24
C ALA A 67 3.03 5.39 17.91
N LYS A 68 2.81 4.54 18.92
CA LYS A 68 2.67 3.09 18.69
C LYS A 68 1.52 2.80 17.75
N HIS A 69 1.80 2.05 16.71
CA HIS A 69 0.81 1.62 15.70
C HIS A 69 1.23 0.29 15.10
N CYS A 70 0.29 -0.40 14.50
CA CYS A 70 0.51 -1.64 13.77
C CYS A 70 1.39 -2.65 14.54
N ILE A 71 1.17 -2.75 15.86
CA ILE A 71 1.88 -3.71 16.69
C ILE A 71 1.38 -5.11 16.34
N ASN A 72 2.31 -5.99 16.01
CA ASN A 72 2.04 -7.35 15.58
C ASN A 72 1.00 -8.06 16.47
N GLY A 73 -0.03 -8.63 15.84
CA GLY A 73 -1.11 -9.37 16.49
C GLY A 73 -2.19 -8.52 17.18
N THR A 74 -2.12 -7.18 17.10
CA THR A 74 -3.17 -6.31 17.62
C THR A 74 -4.27 -6.06 16.60
N GLU A 75 -5.43 -5.57 17.06
CA GLU A 75 -6.54 -5.16 16.18
C GLU A 75 -6.11 -4.04 15.22
N GLY A 76 -5.30 -3.09 15.69
CA GLY A 76 -4.78 -2.00 14.86
C GLY A 76 -3.90 -2.45 13.71
N TRP A 77 -3.23 -3.58 13.85
CA TRP A 77 -2.40 -4.21 12.81
C TRP A 77 -3.22 -4.94 11.74
N GLN A 78 -4.45 -5.36 12.02
CA GLN A 78 -5.29 -6.09 11.07
C GLN A 78 -5.70 -5.19 9.90
N ILE A 79 -5.86 -5.81 8.71
CA ILE A 79 -6.46 -5.15 7.55
C ILE A 79 -7.91 -4.76 7.90
N VAL A 80 -8.36 -3.63 7.41
CA VAL A 80 -9.75 -3.19 7.60
C VAL A 80 -10.73 -4.24 7.06
N PRO A 81 -11.79 -4.58 7.81
CA PRO A 81 -12.65 -5.72 7.46
C PRO A 81 -13.38 -5.57 6.13
N GLU A 82 -13.57 -4.34 5.64
CA GLU A 82 -14.19 -4.06 4.35
C GLU A 82 -13.41 -4.62 3.16
N LEU A 83 -12.11 -4.90 3.33
CA LEU A 83 -11.23 -5.41 2.29
C LEU A 83 -11.01 -6.93 2.35
N GLU A 84 -11.74 -7.63 3.23
CA GLU A 84 -11.59 -9.08 3.35
C GLU A 84 -11.93 -9.77 2.01
N VAL A 85 -11.01 -10.63 1.56
CA VAL A 85 -11.15 -11.39 0.31
C VAL A 85 -10.46 -12.75 0.46
N GLU A 86 -11.00 -13.77 -0.20
CA GLU A 86 -10.37 -15.08 -0.28
C GLU A 86 -9.24 -15.09 -1.31
N ASN A 87 -8.33 -16.05 -1.16
CA ASN A 87 -7.21 -16.29 -2.11
C ASN A 87 -6.30 -15.06 -2.31
N CYS A 88 -5.90 -14.42 -1.22
CA CYS A 88 -4.90 -13.35 -1.22
C CYS A 88 -3.67 -13.77 -0.42
N GLU A 89 -2.57 -13.05 -0.63
CA GLU A 89 -1.33 -13.21 0.13
C GLU A 89 -1.09 -12.01 1.05
N TYR A 90 -0.32 -12.23 2.10
CA TYR A 90 0.07 -11.18 3.05
C TYR A 90 1.57 -11.05 3.13
N VAL A 91 2.06 -9.83 3.11
CA VAL A 91 3.45 -9.45 3.33
C VAL A 91 3.54 -8.60 4.59
N ASP A 92 4.13 -9.13 5.64
CA ASP A 92 4.39 -8.39 6.88
C ASP A 92 5.77 -7.73 6.79
N LYS A 93 5.78 -6.42 6.62
CA LYS A 93 7.00 -5.64 6.42
C LYS A 93 7.37 -4.84 7.67
N PRO A 94 8.65 -4.82 8.07
CA PRO A 94 9.08 -4.13 9.29
C PRO A 94 9.34 -2.63 9.09
N THR A 95 9.21 -2.13 7.87
CA THR A 95 9.46 -0.75 7.49
C THR A 95 8.65 -0.35 6.27
N PHE A 96 8.84 0.85 5.74
CA PHE A 96 8.04 1.46 4.68
C PHE A 96 8.01 0.64 3.40
N GLY A 97 9.16 0.27 2.86
CA GLY A 97 9.29 -0.54 1.66
C GLY A 97 9.64 -2.00 1.95
N TRP A 98 9.28 -2.88 1.03
CA TRP A 98 9.64 -4.30 1.09
C TRP A 98 10.68 -4.64 0.03
N LEU A 99 11.84 -5.15 0.44
CA LEU A 99 12.94 -5.44 -0.48
C LEU A 99 12.82 -6.81 -1.16
N ASN A 100 12.09 -7.74 -0.54
CA ASN A 100 12.04 -9.14 -0.96
C ASN A 100 10.82 -9.45 -1.85
N TRP A 101 10.41 -8.49 -2.70
CA TRP A 101 9.40 -8.75 -3.71
C TRP A 101 9.87 -9.85 -4.65
N GLU A 102 9.09 -10.94 -4.78
CA GLU A 102 9.42 -12.11 -5.60
C GLU A 102 8.17 -12.62 -6.34
N GLY A 103 8.40 -13.46 -7.37
CA GLY A 103 7.33 -14.12 -8.10
C GLY A 103 6.75 -13.32 -9.26
N PHE A 104 7.24 -12.11 -9.53
CA PHE A 104 6.81 -11.31 -10.68
C PHE A 104 7.67 -11.57 -11.90
N GLU A 105 7.04 -11.48 -13.09
CA GLU A 105 7.72 -11.57 -14.36
C GLU A 105 7.96 -10.17 -14.96
N SER A 106 8.89 -10.10 -15.92
CA SER A 106 9.30 -8.83 -16.52
C SER A 106 8.19 -8.11 -17.31
N ASN A 107 7.11 -8.80 -17.64
CA ASN A 107 5.99 -8.26 -18.42
C ASN A 107 4.68 -8.21 -17.62
N ASP A 108 4.75 -8.34 -16.30
CA ASP A 108 3.58 -8.22 -15.45
C ASP A 108 3.09 -6.78 -15.33
N GLU A 109 1.79 -6.62 -15.11
CA GLU A 109 1.14 -5.37 -14.73
C GLU A 109 0.94 -5.38 -13.21
N ILE A 110 1.67 -4.53 -12.49
CA ILE A 110 1.65 -4.44 -11.02
C ILE A 110 1.03 -3.11 -10.63
N GLU A 111 -0.15 -3.17 -10.03
CA GLU A 111 -0.87 -1.99 -9.56
C GLU A 111 -0.78 -1.87 -8.04
N LEU A 112 -0.42 -0.67 -7.56
CA LEU A 112 -0.38 -0.35 -6.14
C LEU A 112 -1.54 0.58 -5.77
N VAL A 113 -2.19 0.27 -4.65
CA VAL A 113 -3.23 1.09 -4.01
C VAL A 113 -3.00 1.13 -2.50
N GLY A 114 -3.64 2.03 -1.78
CA GLY A 114 -3.60 2.06 -0.31
C GLY A 114 -2.91 3.29 0.27
N VAL A 115 -2.25 3.11 1.40
CA VAL A 115 -1.73 4.21 2.23
C VAL A 115 -0.30 3.96 2.73
N TYR A 116 0.43 5.01 3.04
CA TYR A 116 0.16 6.39 2.58
C TYR A 116 0.94 6.63 1.30
N THR A 117 0.38 7.36 0.36
CA THR A 117 0.97 7.61 -0.97
C THR A 117 2.41 8.12 -0.87
N ASP A 118 2.67 9.03 0.06
CA ASP A 118 3.96 9.69 0.27
C ASP A 118 4.94 8.89 1.14
N ILE A 119 4.57 7.71 1.62
CA ILE A 119 5.43 6.89 2.48
C ILE A 119 5.55 5.47 1.92
N CYS A 120 4.63 4.57 2.29
CA CYS A 120 4.73 3.14 1.94
C CYS A 120 4.41 2.87 0.47
N VAL A 121 3.48 3.60 -0.14
CA VAL A 121 3.13 3.42 -1.55
C VAL A 121 4.31 3.81 -2.44
N VAL A 122 4.82 5.04 -2.33
CA VAL A 122 5.96 5.49 -3.14
C VAL A 122 7.20 4.63 -2.91
N SER A 123 7.48 4.23 -1.67
CA SER A 123 8.62 3.38 -1.34
C SER A 123 8.56 2.04 -2.08
N ASN A 124 7.41 1.36 -2.05
CA ASN A 124 7.26 0.08 -2.73
C ASN A 124 7.21 0.23 -4.25
N ALA A 125 6.57 1.27 -4.77
CA ALA A 125 6.52 1.54 -6.20
C ALA A 125 7.93 1.71 -6.80
N LEU A 126 8.80 2.48 -6.13
CA LEU A 126 10.19 2.69 -6.56
C LEU A 126 11.03 1.42 -6.45
N ILE A 127 10.87 0.63 -5.39
CA ILE A 127 11.56 -0.66 -5.21
C ILE A 127 11.15 -1.63 -6.32
N LEU A 128 9.85 -1.76 -6.58
CA LEU A 128 9.34 -2.62 -7.66
C LEU A 128 9.86 -2.18 -9.03
N LYS A 129 9.86 -0.88 -9.31
CA LYS A 129 10.39 -0.35 -10.58
C LYS A 129 11.89 -0.62 -10.74
N ALA A 130 12.66 -0.54 -9.65
CA ALA A 130 14.07 -0.86 -9.67
C ALA A 130 14.36 -2.36 -9.85
N LYS A 131 13.54 -3.21 -9.25
CA LYS A 131 13.71 -4.67 -9.31
C LYS A 131 13.17 -5.28 -10.61
N TYR A 132 12.05 -4.74 -11.11
CA TYR A 132 11.35 -5.21 -12.32
C TYR A 132 11.21 -4.05 -13.33
N PRO A 133 12.31 -3.60 -13.95
CA PRO A 133 12.30 -2.39 -14.78
C PRO A 133 11.41 -2.47 -16.02
N GLU A 134 11.15 -3.69 -16.51
CA GLU A 134 10.32 -3.95 -17.68
C GLU A 134 8.82 -4.17 -17.33
N ALA A 135 8.50 -4.40 -16.06
CA ALA A 135 7.12 -4.52 -15.62
C ALA A 135 6.41 -3.16 -15.68
N ILE A 136 5.11 -3.19 -15.96
CA ILE A 136 4.27 -1.99 -15.89
C ILE A 136 3.86 -1.79 -14.44
N ILE A 137 4.43 -0.76 -13.81
CA ILE A 137 4.08 -0.38 -12.45
C ILE A 137 3.10 0.78 -12.51
N SER A 138 1.94 0.65 -11.87
CA SER A 138 0.90 1.68 -11.87
C SER A 138 0.37 1.98 -10.46
N VAL A 139 -0.20 3.16 -10.31
CA VAL A 139 -0.85 3.63 -9.08
C VAL A 139 -2.18 4.29 -9.43
N ASP A 140 -3.27 3.78 -8.87
CA ASP A 140 -4.58 4.41 -8.99
C ASP A 140 -4.77 5.45 -7.89
N VAL A 141 -4.77 6.73 -8.26
CA VAL A 141 -4.91 7.86 -7.33
C VAL A 141 -6.25 7.83 -6.58
N SER A 142 -7.31 7.29 -7.19
CA SER A 142 -8.63 7.19 -6.55
C SER A 142 -8.65 6.18 -5.39
N CYS A 143 -7.67 5.28 -5.36
CA CYS A 143 -7.48 4.24 -4.35
C CYS A 143 -6.27 4.50 -3.45
N CYS A 144 -5.71 5.70 -3.46
CA CYS A 144 -4.56 6.08 -2.63
C CYS A 144 -4.87 7.33 -1.81
N ALA A 145 -4.29 7.41 -0.61
CA ALA A 145 -4.35 8.60 0.23
C ALA A 145 -2.99 8.92 0.80
N GLY A 146 -2.60 10.18 0.76
CA GLY A 146 -1.39 10.69 1.43
C GLY A 146 -1.67 11.12 2.86
N VAL A 147 -0.61 11.42 3.60
CA VAL A 147 -0.74 12.00 4.94
C VAL A 147 -1.41 13.38 4.87
N THR A 148 -1.06 14.15 3.83
CA THR A 148 -1.77 15.39 3.42
C THR A 148 -1.93 15.43 1.91
N PRO A 149 -2.86 16.23 1.35
CA PRO A 149 -3.01 16.40 -0.09
C PRO A 149 -1.72 16.87 -0.78
N GLU A 150 -0.96 17.76 -0.16
CA GLU A 150 0.30 18.29 -0.69
C GLU A 150 1.38 17.21 -0.77
N LYS A 151 1.51 16.39 0.28
CA LYS A 151 2.46 15.28 0.29
C LYS A 151 2.09 14.21 -0.73
N GLN A 152 0.80 13.92 -0.87
CA GLN A 152 0.31 13.02 -1.92
C GLN A 152 0.71 13.54 -3.31
N ALA A 153 0.44 14.81 -3.61
CA ALA A 153 0.78 15.40 -4.90
C ALA A 153 2.29 15.30 -5.20
N ALA A 154 3.13 15.60 -4.21
CA ALA A 154 4.58 15.50 -4.34
C ALA A 154 5.05 14.07 -4.64
N ALA A 155 4.49 13.08 -3.96
CA ALA A 155 4.82 11.67 -4.19
C ALA A 155 4.39 11.19 -5.57
N LEU A 156 3.19 11.57 -6.02
CA LEU A 156 2.69 11.24 -7.35
C LEU A 156 3.57 11.82 -8.46
N GLU A 157 4.03 13.08 -8.32
CA GLU A 157 4.96 13.69 -9.28
C GLU A 157 6.33 12.98 -9.30
N THR A 158 6.83 12.56 -8.14
CA THR A 158 8.05 11.76 -8.06
C THR A 158 7.88 10.41 -8.78
N MET A 159 6.76 9.72 -8.57
CA MET A 159 6.48 8.44 -9.24
C MET A 159 6.38 8.61 -10.75
N LYS A 160 5.72 9.65 -11.26
CA LYS A 160 5.68 9.97 -12.70
C LYS A 160 7.09 10.20 -13.27
N SER A 161 7.94 10.94 -12.56
CA SER A 161 9.33 11.16 -12.97
C SER A 161 10.13 9.85 -13.06
N CYS A 162 9.78 8.87 -12.25
CA CYS A 162 10.37 7.53 -12.26
C CYS A 162 9.66 6.55 -13.21
N GLN A 163 8.80 7.04 -14.11
CA GLN A 163 8.10 6.25 -15.13
C GLN A 163 7.13 5.22 -14.54
N ILE A 164 6.53 5.53 -13.41
CA ILE A 164 5.39 4.80 -12.85
C ILE A 164 4.11 5.43 -13.40
N ASP A 165 3.19 4.59 -13.90
CA ASP A 165 1.93 5.04 -14.47
C ASP A 165 0.98 5.50 -13.36
N VAL A 166 0.75 6.80 -13.28
CA VAL A 166 -0.15 7.41 -12.30
C VAL A 166 -1.43 7.80 -12.99
N TYR A 167 -2.53 7.19 -12.59
CA TYR A 167 -3.83 7.44 -13.21
C TYR A 167 -4.94 7.54 -12.14
N ARG A 168 -6.10 8.00 -12.55
CA ARG A 168 -7.32 8.03 -11.73
C ARG A 168 -8.41 7.28 -12.49
N GLN A 169 -8.92 6.22 -11.90
CA GLN A 169 -10.08 5.53 -12.45
C GLN A 169 -11.30 6.47 -12.34
N GLU A 170 -11.98 6.70 -13.44
CA GLU A 170 -13.28 7.39 -13.45
C GLU A 170 -14.34 6.47 -12.83
N GLN A 171 -15.15 7.02 -11.92
CA GLN A 171 -16.25 6.31 -11.26
C GLN A 171 -17.49 6.28 -12.12
#